data_8811bc2e511a1550b7eed66194344c45
#
_entry.id   8811bc2e511a1550b7eed66194344c45
#
_cell.length_a   1.000
_cell.length_b   1.000
_cell.length_c   1.000
_cell.angle_alpha   90.00
_cell.angle_beta   90.00
_cell.angle_gamma   90.00
#
_symmetry.space_group_name_H-M   'P 1'
#
loop_
_entity.id
_entity.type
_entity.pdbx_description
1 polymer ?
#
loop_
_entity_poly.entity_id
_entity_poly.type
_entity_poly.pdbx_seq_one_letter_code
_entity_poly.pdbx_strand_id
1 'polypeptide(L)'
;DGKLGLPEAVEEDPTSSNPLHLLASSGGSFKYEQLNTSMFADATILKDFVYHVEFDYMRYRHDADWLSKQIGRYSFRRGKLVEQPTTLENMSKAVYSEESKRWRFVQTLDWTRSFGKHDLGALVGYEAIRNWGFNTDMAKQGAADASLTDLSTYTELSNITGTTWENTSRS
;
A
#
# COMPACT_ATOMS: atom_id res chain seq x y z
N ASP A 1 26.89 -12.14 24.90
CA ASP A 1 27.79 -11.35 24.02
C ASP A 1 27.06 -10.58 22.91
N GLY A 2 25.74 -10.68 22.76
CA GLY A 2 24.94 -9.93 21.78
C GLY A 2 25.19 -10.29 20.29
N LYS A 3 25.93 -11.36 20.02
CA LYS A 3 26.21 -11.81 18.64
C LYS A 3 25.06 -12.65 18.12
N LEU A 4 24.52 -12.28 16.95
CA LEU A 4 23.55 -13.08 16.25
C LEU A 4 24.25 -14.08 15.36
N GLY A 5 24.14 -15.38 15.73
CA GLY A 5 24.78 -16.48 15.02
C GLY A 5 23.92 -17.05 13.92
N LEU A 6 24.58 -17.72 13.00
CA LEU A 6 23.96 -18.61 12.04
C LEU A 6 23.66 -19.96 12.73
N PRO A 7 22.48 -20.58 12.50
CA PRO A 7 22.27 -21.98 12.84
C PRO A 7 23.26 -22.87 12.06
N GLU A 8 23.69 -23.98 12.62
CA GLU A 8 24.67 -24.88 11.98
C GLU A 8 24.27 -25.31 10.56
N ALA A 9 22.97 -25.52 10.34
CA ALA A 9 22.43 -25.88 9.02
C ALA A 9 22.63 -24.80 7.94
N VAL A 10 22.83 -23.54 8.30
CA VAL A 10 22.98 -22.44 7.34
C VAL A 10 24.37 -22.32 6.76
N GLU A 11 25.36 -22.88 7.41
CA GLU A 11 26.69 -23.00 6.81
C GLU A 11 26.71 -23.98 5.61
N GLU A 12 25.72 -24.87 5.55
CA GLU A 12 25.50 -25.85 4.49
C GLU A 12 24.35 -25.43 3.55
N ASP A 13 23.40 -24.61 4.04
CA ASP A 13 22.27 -24.08 3.27
C ASP A 13 22.20 -22.54 3.39
N PRO A 14 22.68 -21.78 2.40
CA PRO A 14 22.66 -20.32 2.42
C PRO A 14 21.23 -19.70 2.38
N THR A 15 20.20 -20.50 2.14
CA THR A 15 18.80 -20.03 2.09
C THR A 15 18.15 -19.93 3.47
N SER A 16 18.70 -20.59 4.48
CA SER A 16 18.19 -20.60 5.84
C SER A 16 18.68 -19.36 6.61
N SER A 17 17.77 -18.55 7.14
CA SER A 17 18.08 -17.33 7.86
C SER A 17 17.66 -17.42 9.33
N ASN A 18 18.46 -16.81 10.21
CA ASN A 18 18.08 -16.68 11.61
C ASN A 18 16.97 -15.62 11.76
N PRO A 19 15.77 -15.94 12.27
CA PRO A 19 14.68 -14.96 12.41
C PRO A 19 15.07 -13.74 13.25
N LEU A 20 15.89 -13.92 14.28
CA LEU A 20 16.37 -12.80 15.09
C LEU A 20 17.30 -11.87 14.30
N HIS A 21 18.09 -12.43 13.38
CA HIS A 21 18.91 -11.62 12.47
C HIS A 21 18.04 -10.80 11.52
N LEU A 22 16.99 -11.40 10.96
CA LEU A 22 16.04 -10.69 10.11
C LEU A 22 15.34 -9.54 10.86
N LEU A 23 14.84 -9.81 12.06
CA LEU A 23 14.21 -8.78 12.90
C LEU A 23 15.16 -7.65 13.27
N ALA A 24 16.42 -7.95 13.50
CA ALA A 24 17.41 -6.96 13.89
C ALA A 24 18.01 -6.20 12.69
N SER A 25 17.97 -6.77 11.48
CA SER A 25 18.51 -6.17 10.25
C SER A 25 17.48 -5.37 9.45
N SER A 26 16.21 -5.55 9.72
CA SER A 26 15.13 -4.82 9.05
C SER A 26 14.37 -3.97 10.07
N GLY A 27 13.90 -2.83 9.62
CA GLY A 27 13.00 -1.99 10.39
C GLY A 27 12.09 -1.25 9.43
N GLY A 28 10.92 -0.87 9.91
CA GLY A 28 9.98 -0.13 9.11
C GLY A 28 8.55 -0.32 9.61
N SER A 29 7.66 0.42 9.03
CA SER A 29 6.23 0.36 9.33
C SER A 29 5.40 0.48 8.06
N PHE A 30 4.20 -0.09 8.12
CA PHE A 30 3.19 0.02 7.09
C PHE A 30 1.91 0.50 7.75
N LYS A 31 1.32 1.54 7.22
CA LYS A 31 0.05 2.06 7.67
C LYS A 31 -0.91 2.17 6.50
N TYR A 32 -2.06 1.53 6.64
CA TYR A 32 -3.15 1.58 5.67
C TYR A 32 -4.37 2.23 6.30
N GLU A 33 -4.93 3.19 5.60
CA GLU A 33 -6.19 3.82 5.98
C GLU A 33 -7.13 3.74 4.77
N GLN A 34 -8.34 3.25 4.99
CA GLN A 34 -9.36 3.21 3.95
C GLN A 34 -10.68 3.72 4.51
N LEU A 35 -11.27 4.66 3.79
CA LEU A 35 -12.61 5.17 4.04
C LEU A 35 -13.46 4.83 2.81
N ASN A 36 -14.57 4.13 3.04
CA ASN A 36 -15.61 3.87 2.04
C ASN A 36 -16.92 4.47 2.54
N THR A 37 -17.56 5.23 1.70
CA THR A 37 -18.87 5.84 2.00
C THR A 37 -19.77 5.67 0.79
N SER A 38 -20.97 5.14 1.01
CA SER A 38 -22.00 4.99 -0.01
C SER A 38 -23.29 5.64 0.45
N MET A 39 -23.95 6.32 -0.45
CA MET A 39 -25.29 6.90 -0.26
C MET A 39 -26.14 6.54 -1.46
N PHE A 40 -27.35 6.12 -1.21
CA PHE A 40 -28.29 5.81 -2.28
C PHE A 40 -29.71 6.30 -1.93
N ALA A 41 -30.51 6.49 -2.95
CA ALA A 41 -31.92 6.78 -2.83
C ALA A 41 -32.72 6.14 -3.97
N ASP A 42 -33.88 5.62 -3.62
CA ASP A 42 -34.85 5.07 -4.55
C ASP A 42 -36.12 5.93 -4.52
N ALA A 43 -36.63 6.26 -5.69
CA ALA A 43 -37.88 7.02 -5.82
C ALA A 43 -38.81 6.33 -6.84
N THR A 44 -39.99 5.99 -6.42
CA THR A 44 -41.07 5.58 -7.34
C THR A 44 -41.71 6.84 -7.92
N ILE A 45 -41.34 7.18 -9.17
CA ILE A 45 -41.76 8.42 -9.83
C ILE A 45 -43.20 8.29 -10.33
N LEU A 46 -43.52 7.16 -10.94
CA LEU A 46 -44.85 6.77 -11.42
C LEU A 46 -45.07 5.31 -11.05
N LYS A 47 -46.31 4.83 -11.17
CA LYS A 47 -46.68 3.48 -10.76
C LYS A 47 -45.79 2.36 -11.26
N ASP A 48 -45.18 2.54 -12.44
CA ASP A 48 -44.40 1.51 -13.15
C ASP A 48 -42.90 1.90 -13.25
N PHE A 49 -42.44 3.02 -12.65
CA PHE A 49 -41.09 3.53 -12.77
C PHE A 49 -40.43 3.68 -11.41
N VAL A 50 -39.26 3.10 -11.26
CA VAL A 50 -38.39 3.31 -10.10
C VAL A 50 -37.10 3.98 -10.57
N TYR A 51 -36.78 5.11 -9.97
CA TYR A 51 -35.51 5.81 -10.18
C TYR A 51 -34.60 5.55 -9.00
N HIS A 52 -33.40 5.05 -9.30
CA HIS A 52 -32.33 4.79 -8.34
C HIS A 52 -31.17 5.75 -8.58
N VAL A 53 -30.61 6.30 -7.52
CA VAL A 53 -29.37 7.06 -7.55
C VAL A 53 -28.45 6.57 -6.44
N GLU A 54 -27.18 6.39 -6.77
CA GLU A 54 -26.12 5.95 -5.86
C GLU A 54 -24.88 6.81 -6.04
N PHE A 55 -24.27 7.18 -4.94
CA PHE A 55 -22.99 7.87 -4.91
C PHE A 55 -22.05 7.16 -3.93
N ASP A 56 -20.91 6.71 -4.44
CA ASP A 56 -19.86 6.09 -3.66
C ASP A 56 -18.62 6.98 -3.64
N TYR A 57 -18.00 7.04 -2.48
CA TYR A 57 -16.70 7.67 -2.30
C TYR A 57 -15.75 6.75 -1.56
N MET A 58 -14.56 6.56 -2.10
CA MET A 58 -13.47 5.82 -1.48
C MET A 58 -12.23 6.71 -1.39
N ARG A 59 -11.60 6.69 -0.23
CA ARG A 59 -10.25 7.21 -0.03
C ARG A 59 -9.38 6.10 0.54
N TYR A 60 -8.24 5.90 -0.06
CA TYR A 60 -7.21 4.96 0.38
C TYR A 60 -5.92 5.74 0.60
N ARG A 61 -5.24 5.45 1.71
CA ARG A 61 -3.93 5.97 2.03
C ARG A 61 -3.02 4.85 2.48
N HIS A 62 -1.83 4.83 1.95
CA HIS A 62 -0.76 3.91 2.32
C HIS A 62 0.50 4.71 2.62
N ASP A 63 0.94 4.67 3.85
CA ASP A 63 2.22 5.19 4.28
C ASP A 63 3.11 4.02 4.69
N ALA A 64 4.34 4.01 4.21
CA ALA A 64 5.31 2.97 4.54
C ALA A 64 6.69 3.58 4.76
N ASP A 65 7.47 2.97 5.61
CA ASP A 65 8.86 3.29 5.78
C ASP A 65 9.71 2.03 5.91
N TRP A 66 10.90 2.08 5.39
CA TRP A 66 11.85 0.97 5.43
C TRP A 66 13.21 1.46 5.88
N LEU A 67 13.80 0.70 6.76
CA LEU A 67 15.19 0.85 7.17
C LEU A 67 15.98 -0.35 6.63
N SER A 68 16.98 -0.08 5.82
CA SER A 68 17.90 -1.11 5.32
C SER A 68 19.23 -0.98 6.06
N LYS A 69 19.48 -1.94 6.94
CA LYS A 69 20.76 -2.14 7.63
C LYS A 69 20.99 -3.63 7.75
N GLN A 70 22.21 -4.06 7.53
CA GLN A 70 22.62 -5.43 7.75
C GLN A 70 23.44 -5.51 9.03
N ILE A 71 23.02 -6.39 9.93
CA ILE A 71 23.81 -6.73 11.13
C ILE A 71 24.80 -7.82 10.74
N GLY A 72 26.03 -7.73 11.22
CA GLY A 72 27.03 -8.76 10.96
C GLY A 72 26.56 -10.12 11.43
N ARG A 73 26.78 -11.15 10.64
CA ARG A 73 26.49 -12.54 10.97
C ARG A 73 27.74 -13.27 11.45
N TYR A 74 27.63 -13.93 12.58
CA TYR A 74 28.72 -14.65 13.20
C TYR A 74 28.56 -16.16 13.07
N SER A 75 29.57 -16.86 12.59
CA SER A 75 29.63 -18.33 12.63
C SER A 75 30.27 -18.77 13.93
N PHE A 76 29.49 -19.41 14.79
CA PHE A 76 30.01 -20.01 16.03
C PHE A 76 30.96 -21.18 15.75
N ARG A 77 30.73 -21.92 14.67
CA ARG A 77 31.59 -23.01 14.23
C ARG A 77 32.97 -22.53 13.77
N ARG A 78 33.01 -21.42 13.02
CA ARG A 78 34.26 -20.86 12.50
C ARG A 78 34.90 -19.82 13.42
N GLY A 79 34.20 -19.42 14.47
CA GLY A 79 34.65 -18.43 15.41
C GLY A 79 34.84 -17.02 14.84
N LYS A 80 34.20 -16.67 13.72
CA LYS A 80 34.38 -15.40 13.03
C LYS A 80 33.11 -14.86 12.40
N LEU A 81 33.11 -13.57 12.05
CA LEU A 81 32.10 -12.95 11.21
C LEU A 81 32.17 -13.56 9.80
N VAL A 82 31.06 -14.03 9.28
CA VAL A 82 30.91 -14.52 7.90
C VAL A 82 30.29 -13.45 7.00
N GLU A 83 29.53 -12.52 7.57
CA GLU A 83 29.07 -11.32 6.89
C GLU A 83 29.39 -10.10 7.74
N GLN A 84 29.88 -9.06 7.11
CA GLN A 84 30.14 -7.79 7.77
C GLN A 84 28.85 -7.00 7.96
N PRO A 85 28.72 -6.23 9.03
CA PRO A 85 27.59 -5.30 9.17
C PRO A 85 27.66 -4.23 8.08
N THR A 86 26.47 -3.69 7.71
CA THR A 86 26.40 -2.52 6.85
C THR A 86 27.13 -1.35 7.50
N THR A 87 28.00 -0.69 6.76
CA THR A 87 28.64 0.55 7.21
C THR A 87 27.59 1.67 7.33
N LEU A 88 27.87 2.69 8.14
CA LEU A 88 26.97 3.83 8.26
C LEU A 88 26.69 4.51 6.92
N GLU A 89 27.68 4.57 6.03
CA GLU A 89 27.55 5.11 4.67
C GLU A 89 26.55 4.33 3.82
N ASN A 90 26.45 3.03 4.02
CA ASN A 90 25.59 2.14 3.23
C ASN A 90 24.22 1.85 3.86
N MET A 91 24.00 2.35 5.10
CA MET A 91 22.67 2.30 5.68
C MET A 91 21.72 3.23 4.91
N SER A 92 20.51 2.78 4.66
CA SER A 92 19.52 3.57 3.95
C SER A 92 18.15 3.54 4.63
N LYS A 93 17.44 4.65 4.50
CA LYS A 93 16.06 4.81 4.92
C LYS A 93 15.23 5.25 3.73
N ALA A 94 14.10 4.57 3.51
CA ALA A 94 13.13 4.97 2.49
C ALA A 94 11.78 5.23 3.13
N VAL A 95 11.04 6.17 2.58
CA VAL A 95 9.64 6.48 2.94
C VAL A 95 8.80 6.51 1.67
N TYR A 96 7.62 5.97 1.76
CA TYR A 96 6.63 5.93 0.70
C TYR A 96 5.31 6.47 1.23
N SER A 97 4.64 7.30 0.45
CA SER A 97 3.28 7.74 0.73
C SER A 97 2.45 7.70 -0.55
N GLU A 98 1.29 7.11 -0.46
CA GLU A 98 0.31 7.04 -1.53
C GLU A 98 -1.05 7.46 -1.01
N GLU A 99 -1.75 8.29 -1.78
CA GLU A 99 -3.15 8.57 -1.57
C GLU A 99 -3.90 8.38 -2.89
N SER A 100 -4.96 7.57 -2.86
CA SER A 100 -5.89 7.44 -3.97
C SER A 100 -7.32 7.72 -3.54
N LYS A 101 -8.07 8.33 -4.44
CA LYS A 101 -9.48 8.67 -4.27
C LYS A 101 -10.27 8.20 -5.47
N ARG A 102 -11.46 7.72 -5.19
CA ARG A 102 -12.42 7.31 -6.21
C ARG A 102 -13.79 7.82 -5.80
N TRP A 103 -14.50 8.38 -6.74
CA TRP A 103 -15.95 8.46 -6.64
C TRP A 103 -16.61 7.72 -7.80
N ARG A 104 -17.78 7.22 -7.53
CA ARG A 104 -18.67 6.57 -8.49
C ARG A 104 -20.05 7.16 -8.31
N PHE A 105 -20.67 7.53 -9.40
CA PHE A 105 -22.04 8.00 -9.45
C PHE A 105 -22.82 7.11 -10.40
N VAL A 106 -23.92 6.55 -9.92
CA VAL A 106 -24.81 5.69 -10.70
C VAL A 106 -26.21 6.24 -10.61
N GLN A 107 -26.90 6.21 -11.73
CA GLN A 107 -28.34 6.42 -11.75
C GLN A 107 -28.98 5.46 -12.73
N THR A 108 -30.09 4.89 -12.33
CA THR A 108 -30.87 3.98 -13.17
C THR A 108 -32.35 4.34 -13.13
N LEU A 109 -33.01 4.12 -14.22
CA LEU A 109 -34.45 4.16 -14.35
C LEU A 109 -34.95 2.78 -14.76
N ASP A 110 -35.65 2.13 -13.87
CA ASP A 110 -36.31 0.85 -14.09
C ASP A 110 -37.78 1.06 -14.41
N TRP A 111 -38.25 0.40 -15.45
CA TRP A 111 -39.64 0.36 -15.82
C TRP A 111 -40.12 -1.07 -15.88
N THR A 112 -41.21 -1.39 -15.16
CA THR A 112 -41.80 -2.73 -15.16
C THR A 112 -43.32 -2.60 -15.25
N ARG A 113 -43.90 -3.33 -16.21
CA ARG A 113 -45.36 -3.32 -16.40
C ARG A 113 -45.90 -4.67 -16.86
N SER A 114 -47.01 -5.07 -16.27
CA SER A 114 -47.76 -6.28 -16.63
C SER A 114 -48.85 -5.97 -17.63
N PHE A 115 -48.91 -6.75 -18.68
CA PHE A 115 -49.92 -6.69 -19.72
C PHE A 115 -50.65 -8.08 -19.83
N GLY A 116 -51.66 -8.26 -19.03
CA GLY A 116 -52.38 -9.52 -18.95
C GLY A 116 -51.51 -10.66 -18.41
N LYS A 117 -51.01 -11.58 -19.30
CA LYS A 117 -50.13 -12.69 -18.92
C LYS A 117 -48.64 -12.40 -19.19
N HIS A 118 -48.31 -11.21 -19.63
CA HIS A 118 -46.96 -10.82 -20.00
C HIS A 118 -46.45 -9.71 -19.07
N ASP A 119 -45.27 -9.92 -18.57
CA ASP A 119 -44.53 -8.90 -17.78
C ASP A 119 -43.38 -8.40 -18.67
N LEU A 120 -43.31 -7.07 -18.82
CA LEU A 120 -42.29 -6.41 -19.59
C LEU A 120 -41.49 -5.52 -18.63
N GLY A 121 -40.14 -5.52 -18.78
CA GLY A 121 -39.24 -4.66 -18.05
C GLY A 121 -38.21 -4.02 -18.97
N ALA A 122 -37.82 -2.80 -18.67
CA ALA A 122 -36.72 -2.10 -19.32
C ALA A 122 -35.93 -1.32 -18.28
N LEU A 123 -34.62 -1.30 -18.41
CA LEU A 123 -33.71 -0.57 -17.55
C LEU A 123 -32.80 0.31 -18.39
N VAL A 124 -32.68 1.57 -18.00
CA VAL A 124 -31.71 2.52 -18.54
C VAL A 124 -30.84 3.02 -17.38
N GLY A 125 -29.53 3.07 -17.59
CA GLY A 125 -28.60 3.50 -16.55
C GLY A 125 -27.53 4.43 -17.09
N TYR A 126 -26.94 5.19 -16.19
CA TYR A 126 -25.76 6.00 -16.42
C TYR A 126 -24.81 5.80 -15.25
N GLU A 127 -23.55 5.58 -15.56
CA GLU A 127 -22.47 5.47 -14.58
C GLU A 127 -21.32 6.42 -14.92
N ALA A 128 -20.79 7.09 -13.90
CA ALA A 128 -19.57 7.88 -14.01
C ALA A 128 -18.63 7.52 -12.86
N ILE A 129 -17.37 7.27 -13.20
CA ILE A 129 -16.31 6.94 -12.24
C ILE A 129 -15.13 7.86 -12.49
N ARG A 130 -14.57 8.40 -11.42
CA ARG A 130 -13.29 9.10 -11.46
C ARG A 130 -12.39 8.56 -10.38
N ASN A 131 -11.18 8.18 -10.78
CA ASN A 131 -10.09 7.78 -9.90
C ASN A 131 -8.96 8.78 -10.06
N TRP A 132 -8.37 9.22 -8.96
CA TRP A 132 -7.18 10.05 -8.98
C TRP A 132 -6.36 9.83 -7.73
N GLY A 133 -5.09 10.12 -7.81
CA GLY A 133 -4.21 9.96 -6.68
C GLY A 133 -2.80 10.44 -6.99
N PHE A 134 -1.96 10.28 -6.01
CA PHE A 134 -0.53 10.51 -6.12
C PHE A 134 0.23 9.51 -5.26
N ASN A 135 1.48 9.28 -5.60
CA ASN A 135 2.46 8.64 -4.73
C ASN A 135 3.75 9.46 -4.68
N THR A 136 4.48 9.28 -3.62
CA THR A 136 5.84 9.79 -3.46
C THR A 136 6.71 8.71 -2.82
N ASP A 137 7.92 8.59 -3.32
CA ASP A 137 8.97 7.73 -2.79
C ASP A 137 10.21 8.58 -2.56
N MET A 138 10.79 8.47 -1.39
CA MET A 138 12.02 9.16 -1.02
C MET A 138 12.94 8.20 -0.29
N ALA A 139 14.19 8.12 -0.71
CA ALA A 139 15.21 7.34 -0.04
C ALA A 139 16.45 8.20 0.20
N LYS A 140 17.04 8.01 1.37
CA LYS A 140 18.32 8.58 1.73
C LYS A 140 19.28 7.51 2.22
N GLN A 141 20.55 7.74 2.06
CA GLN A 141 21.66 6.88 2.46
C GLN A 141 22.64 7.66 3.32
N GLY A 142 23.51 6.97 4.04
CA GLY A 142 24.51 7.58 4.90
C GLY A 142 23.94 8.00 6.25
N ALA A 143 23.88 7.07 7.20
CA ALA A 143 23.44 7.35 8.56
C ALA A 143 24.55 8.00 9.37
N ALA A 144 24.20 8.99 10.19
CA ALA A 144 25.13 9.56 11.15
C ALA A 144 25.43 8.61 12.33
N ASP A 145 24.44 7.77 12.69
CA ASP A 145 24.53 6.76 13.75
C ASP A 145 23.59 5.59 13.43
N ALA A 146 23.98 4.37 13.80
CA ALA A 146 23.21 3.15 13.53
C ALA A 146 21.90 3.03 14.32
N SER A 147 21.71 3.81 15.36
CA SER A 147 20.48 3.85 16.18
C SER A 147 19.41 4.78 15.61
N LEU A 148 19.77 5.68 14.70
CA LEU A 148 18.87 6.68 14.13
C LEU A 148 17.98 6.06 13.06
N THR A 149 16.68 6.30 13.18
CA THR A 149 15.66 5.75 12.27
C THR A 149 14.89 6.82 11.51
N ASP A 150 15.14 8.08 11.77
CA ASP A 150 14.49 9.20 11.09
C ASP A 150 15.22 9.56 9.78
N LEU A 151 14.46 9.79 8.71
CA LEU A 151 15.00 10.14 7.39
C LEU A 151 15.85 11.41 7.40
N SER A 152 15.58 12.35 8.32
CA SER A 152 16.33 13.60 8.46
C SER A 152 17.78 13.39 8.90
N THR A 153 18.07 12.26 9.53
CA THR A 153 19.40 11.90 10.03
C THR A 153 20.34 11.30 8.99
N TYR A 154 19.81 11.03 7.78
CA TYR A 154 20.56 10.51 6.65
C TYR A 154 21.05 11.66 5.77
N THR A 155 22.27 11.60 5.31
CA THR A 155 22.98 12.72 4.69
C THR A 155 22.80 12.80 3.18
N GLU A 156 22.72 11.66 2.49
CA GLU A 156 22.72 11.61 1.04
C GLU A 156 21.35 11.22 0.49
N LEU A 157 20.80 12.06 -0.38
CA LEU A 157 19.59 11.74 -1.13
C LEU A 157 19.92 10.70 -2.20
N SER A 158 19.35 9.49 -2.10
CA SER A 158 19.57 8.41 -3.07
C SER A 158 18.45 8.30 -4.09
N ASN A 159 17.23 8.66 -3.72
CA ASN A 159 16.09 8.67 -4.62
C ASN A 159 15.02 9.69 -4.17
N ILE A 160 14.38 10.32 -5.13
CA ILE A 160 13.12 11.04 -4.96
C ILE A 160 12.29 10.91 -6.22
N THR A 161 11.11 10.33 -6.09
CA THR A 161 10.16 10.18 -7.18
C THR A 161 8.76 10.54 -6.70
N GLY A 162 7.92 10.95 -7.63
CA GLY A 162 6.52 11.22 -7.37
C GLY A 162 5.73 11.11 -8.67
N THR A 163 4.54 10.56 -8.57
CA THR A 163 3.64 10.38 -9.70
C THR A 163 2.24 10.81 -9.31
N THR A 164 1.55 11.46 -10.23
CA THR A 164 0.13 11.73 -10.13
C THR A 164 -0.61 11.04 -11.25
N TRP A 165 -1.82 10.57 -11.00
CA TRP A 165 -2.66 9.95 -12.02
C TRP A 165 -4.11 10.37 -11.88
N GLU A 166 -4.77 10.37 -13.01
CA GLU A 166 -6.21 10.56 -13.09
C GLU A 166 -6.79 9.67 -14.19
N ASN A 167 -7.91 9.02 -13.90
CA ASN A 167 -8.66 8.23 -14.86
C ASN A 167 -10.16 8.49 -14.68
N THR A 168 -10.87 8.71 -15.78
CA THR A 168 -12.32 8.97 -15.81
C THR A 168 -12.97 8.00 -16.80
N SER A 169 -14.04 7.34 -16.37
CA SER A 169 -14.88 6.45 -17.20
C SER A 169 -16.34 6.89 -17.10
N ARG A 170 -17.07 6.76 -18.22
CA ARG A 170 -18.51 7.02 -18.31
C ARG A 170 -19.15 5.97 -19.22
N SER A 171 -20.29 5.46 -18.84
CA SER A 171 -21.07 4.48 -19.58
C SER A 171 -22.58 4.71 -19.45
#